data_5fb1a951a45317f15e31def87a7bed02
#
_entry.id   5fb1a951a45317f15e31def87a7bed02
#
_cell.length_a   1.000
_cell.length_b   1.000
_cell.length_c   1.000
_cell.angle_alpha   90.00
_cell.angle_beta   90.00
_cell.angle_gamma   90.00
#
_symmetry.space_group_name_H-M   'P 1'
#
loop_
_entity.id
_entity.type
_entity.pdbx_description
1 polymer ?
#
loop_
_entity_poly.entity_id
_entity_poly.type
_entity_poly.pdbx_seq_one_letter_code
_entity_poly.pdbx_strand_id
1 'polypeptide(L)'
;EEIGIQTAVKYLSDANYDGGKLLDLAFGQFDTYTPIQLAQYVATIANDGVRLQPHLVQAIYANDEEGKLGQLKESLQPIALNEVELTAAELAIIQDGFRDVVTGTDANTTGTMLQNSKMEISAKTGTAEMTVTDNGKLLDVENLNAVSYAPTSDPEIALAVVIPQLRGEKRGYPNLTITKEIMDVYYDMFMNKAE
;
A
#
# COMPACT_ATOMS: atom_id res chain seq x y z
N GLU A 1 -2.64 9.42 -19.91
CA GLU A 1 -3.84 9.89 -19.18
C GLU A 1 -3.67 9.52 -17.72
N GLU A 2 -3.79 10.52 -16.84
CA GLU A 2 -3.78 10.33 -15.40
C GLU A 2 -4.99 9.45 -15.04
N ILE A 3 -4.77 8.40 -14.24
CA ILE A 3 -5.88 7.64 -13.69
C ILE A 3 -6.59 8.57 -12.72
N GLY A 4 -7.66 9.21 -13.17
CA GLY A 4 -8.45 10.15 -12.39
C GLY A 4 -9.17 9.43 -11.26
N ILE A 5 -8.49 9.30 -10.12
CA ILE A 5 -9.05 8.72 -8.90
C ILE A 5 -9.57 9.87 -8.07
N GLN A 6 -10.89 9.99 -7.97
CA GLN A 6 -11.49 10.92 -7.02
C GLN A 6 -11.33 10.37 -5.62
N THR A 7 -10.57 11.07 -4.80
CA THR A 7 -10.60 10.88 -3.35
C THR A 7 -11.94 11.36 -2.81
N ALA A 8 -12.59 10.55 -1.99
CA ALA A 8 -13.66 11.05 -1.14
C ALA A 8 -13.03 11.87 0.00
N VAL A 9 -12.74 13.14 -0.26
CA VAL A 9 -12.26 14.05 0.78
C VAL A 9 -13.45 14.47 1.62
N LYS A 10 -13.51 14.03 2.87
CA LYS A 10 -14.46 14.53 3.86
C LYS A 10 -13.81 15.67 4.63
N TYR A 11 -14.27 16.88 4.41
CA TYR A 11 -13.84 18.04 5.20
C TYR A 11 -14.51 18.01 6.58
N LEU A 12 -13.74 18.16 7.63
CA LEU A 12 -14.23 18.49 8.96
C LEU A 12 -14.65 19.97 8.92
N SER A 13 -15.95 20.24 8.85
CA SER A 13 -16.49 21.59 9.03
C SER A 13 -16.68 21.87 10.51
N ASP A 14 -16.65 23.15 10.91
CA ASP A 14 -16.90 23.59 12.31
C ASP A 14 -18.25 23.08 12.85
N ALA A 15 -19.25 22.90 11.99
CA ALA A 15 -20.55 22.37 12.35
C ALA A 15 -20.53 20.85 12.69
N ASN A 16 -19.52 20.13 12.25
CA ASN A 16 -19.33 18.70 12.49
C ASN A 16 -18.08 18.40 13.30
N TYR A 17 -17.47 19.43 13.91
CA TYR A 17 -16.28 19.26 14.73
C TYR A 17 -16.61 18.39 15.96
N ASP A 18 -15.96 17.26 15.99
CA ASP A 18 -15.95 16.31 17.09
C ASP A 18 -14.49 15.99 17.36
N GLY A 19 -14.01 16.31 18.57
CA GLY A 19 -12.60 16.08 18.95
C GLY A 19 -12.16 14.63 18.73
N GLY A 20 -13.07 13.66 18.83
CA GLY A 20 -12.82 12.26 18.51
C GLY A 20 -12.44 12.04 17.06
N LYS A 21 -13.13 12.69 16.11
CA LYS A 21 -12.84 12.55 14.69
C LYS A 21 -11.46 13.04 14.26
N LEU A 22 -10.92 14.05 14.96
CA LEU A 22 -9.56 14.50 14.72
C LEU A 22 -8.53 13.46 15.15
N LEU A 23 -8.78 12.79 16.25
CA LEU A 23 -7.94 11.68 16.72
C LEU A 23 -8.06 10.47 15.78
N ASP A 24 -9.27 10.13 15.33
CA ASP A 24 -9.52 9.08 14.36
C ASP A 24 -8.78 9.35 13.04
N LEU A 25 -8.78 10.60 12.56
CA LEU A 25 -8.06 11.01 11.37
C LEU A 25 -6.53 10.83 11.52
N ALA A 26 -5.99 11.09 12.72
CA ALA A 26 -4.56 10.98 12.97
C ALA A 26 -4.01 9.56 12.79
N PHE A 27 -4.82 8.52 12.98
CA PHE A 27 -4.43 7.13 12.73
C PHE A 27 -5.16 6.49 11.51
N GLY A 28 -5.87 7.30 10.71
CA GLY A 28 -6.43 6.89 9.42
C GLY A 28 -7.79 6.21 9.47
N GLN A 29 -8.53 6.28 10.58
CA GLN A 29 -9.84 5.63 10.72
C GLN A 29 -10.98 6.38 10.00
N PHE A 30 -10.81 7.67 9.75
CA PHE A 30 -11.90 8.54 9.28
C PHE A 30 -12.00 8.64 7.76
N ASP A 31 -10.87 8.69 7.05
CA ASP A 31 -10.82 8.85 5.60
C ASP A 31 -10.91 7.52 4.87
N THR A 32 -11.39 7.59 3.62
CA THR A 32 -11.47 6.42 2.73
C THR A 32 -10.55 6.60 1.54
N TYR A 33 -9.80 5.55 1.21
CA TYR A 33 -8.85 5.52 0.11
C TYR A 33 -9.08 4.29 -0.77
N THR A 34 -8.78 4.43 -2.05
CA THR A 34 -8.74 3.29 -2.96
C THR A 34 -7.43 2.51 -2.79
N PRO A 35 -7.39 1.20 -3.15
CA PRO A 35 -6.14 0.42 -3.08
C PRO A 35 -4.98 1.05 -3.88
N ILE A 36 -5.26 1.66 -5.04
CA ILE A 36 -4.20 2.32 -5.83
C ILE A 36 -3.65 3.58 -5.15
N GLN A 37 -4.49 4.32 -4.40
CA GLN A 37 -4.02 5.45 -3.60
C GLN A 37 -3.15 5.01 -2.44
N LEU A 38 -3.50 3.91 -1.77
CA LEU A 38 -2.67 3.31 -0.72
C LEU A 38 -1.35 2.79 -1.28
N ALA A 39 -1.36 2.19 -2.47
CA ALA A 39 -0.14 1.77 -3.16
C ALA A 39 0.74 2.96 -3.54
N GLN A 40 0.16 4.05 -4.07
CA GLN A 40 0.89 5.28 -4.37
C GLN A 40 1.46 5.92 -3.09
N TYR A 41 0.69 5.94 -2.00
CA TYR A 41 1.14 6.46 -0.70
C TYR A 41 2.39 5.73 -0.20
N VAL A 42 2.33 4.39 -0.15
CA VAL A 42 3.48 3.62 0.33
C VAL A 42 4.66 3.66 -0.65
N ALA A 43 4.41 3.73 -1.97
CA ALA A 43 5.44 3.95 -2.97
C ALA A 43 6.14 5.31 -2.79
N THR A 44 5.41 6.35 -2.40
CA THR A 44 5.99 7.67 -2.11
C THR A 44 6.94 7.61 -0.90
N ILE A 45 6.57 6.90 0.16
CA ILE A 45 7.45 6.69 1.33
C ILE A 45 8.70 5.91 0.94
N ALA A 46 8.52 4.83 0.17
CA ALA A 46 9.61 3.99 -0.31
C ALA A 46 10.55 4.72 -1.27
N ASN A 47 10.06 5.70 -2.01
CA ASN A 47 10.80 6.51 -2.99
C ASN A 47 11.23 7.87 -2.42
N ASP A 48 11.65 7.88 -1.17
CA ASP A 48 12.22 9.04 -0.46
C ASP A 48 11.35 10.32 -0.55
N GLY A 49 10.03 10.13 -0.52
CA GLY A 49 9.07 11.22 -0.54
C GLY A 49 8.67 11.72 -1.93
N VAL A 50 9.27 11.21 -2.99
CA VAL A 50 8.91 11.57 -4.37
C VAL A 50 7.68 10.79 -4.82
N ARG A 51 6.57 11.50 -5.03
CA ARG A 51 5.31 10.91 -5.53
C ARG A 51 5.30 10.84 -7.05
N LEU A 52 5.18 9.62 -7.56
CA LEU A 52 5.11 9.36 -9.00
C LEU A 52 3.67 9.26 -9.49
N GLN A 53 3.45 9.63 -10.75
CA GLN A 53 2.17 9.43 -11.44
C GLN A 53 1.95 7.94 -11.72
N PRO A 54 0.85 7.33 -11.22
CA PRO A 54 0.53 5.95 -11.57
C PRO A 54 0.17 5.82 -13.05
N HIS A 55 0.73 4.82 -13.72
CA HIS A 55 0.38 4.48 -15.08
C HIS A 55 0.42 2.96 -15.30
N LEU A 56 -0.37 2.46 -16.26
CA LEU A 56 -0.48 1.03 -16.55
C LEU A 56 0.39 0.61 -17.74
N VAL A 57 0.82 1.56 -18.56
CA VAL A 57 1.61 1.30 -19.75
C VAL A 57 3.03 1.75 -19.51
N GLN A 58 3.97 0.83 -19.57
CA GLN A 58 5.41 1.11 -19.47
C GLN A 58 6.04 1.35 -20.83
N ALA A 59 5.64 0.56 -21.84
CA ALA A 59 6.20 0.66 -23.18
C ALA A 59 5.21 0.17 -24.24
N ILE A 60 5.37 0.67 -25.45
CA ILE A 60 4.60 0.29 -26.63
C ILE A 60 5.56 -0.32 -27.64
N TYR A 61 5.25 -1.52 -28.12
CA TYR A 61 6.03 -2.22 -29.13
C TYR A 61 5.24 -2.37 -30.43
N ALA A 62 5.93 -2.48 -31.56
CA ALA A 62 5.33 -2.95 -32.80
C ALA A 62 4.99 -4.44 -32.66
N ASN A 63 4.02 -4.94 -33.39
CA ASN A 63 3.92 -6.37 -33.64
C ASN A 63 4.95 -6.75 -34.73
N ASP A 64 5.59 -7.90 -34.56
CA ASP A 64 6.31 -8.55 -35.62
C ASP A 64 5.33 -9.33 -36.55
N GLU A 65 5.86 -9.97 -37.58
CA GLU A 65 5.06 -10.74 -38.53
C GLU A 65 4.41 -11.99 -37.92
N GLU A 66 4.91 -12.44 -36.72
CA GLU A 66 4.39 -13.59 -35.98
C GLU A 66 3.44 -13.17 -34.84
N GLY A 67 3.16 -11.86 -34.67
CA GLY A 67 2.32 -11.32 -33.61
C GLY A 67 3.00 -11.27 -32.22
N LYS A 68 4.33 -11.40 -32.18
CA LYS A 68 5.15 -11.25 -30.98
C LYS A 68 5.56 -9.80 -30.77
N LEU A 69 6.18 -9.52 -29.62
CA LEU A 69 6.77 -8.19 -29.35
C LEU A 69 7.91 -7.92 -30.34
N GLY A 70 7.70 -6.93 -31.19
CA GLY A 70 8.67 -6.46 -32.15
C GLY A 70 9.47 -5.26 -31.64
N GLN A 71 9.75 -4.31 -32.53
CA GLN A 71 10.55 -3.12 -32.19
C GLN A 71 9.84 -2.22 -31.17
N LEU A 72 10.59 -1.71 -30.17
CA LEU A 72 10.12 -0.69 -29.25
C LEU A 72 9.74 0.58 -30.03
N LYS A 73 8.50 1.04 -29.87
CA LYS A 73 7.99 2.29 -30.45
C LYS A 73 8.08 3.45 -29.51
N GLU A 74 7.72 3.23 -28.26
CA GLU A 74 7.65 4.26 -27.24
C GLU A 74 7.90 3.66 -25.86
N SER A 75 8.64 4.37 -25.02
CA SER A 75 8.83 4.05 -23.60
C SER A 75 8.35 5.23 -22.76
N LEU A 76 7.43 4.97 -21.85
CA LEU A 76 6.94 5.98 -20.91
C LEU A 76 7.90 6.06 -19.72
N GLN A 77 8.38 7.27 -19.44
CA GLN A 77 9.25 7.51 -18.30
C GLN A 77 8.41 7.85 -17.07
N PRO A 78 8.89 7.50 -15.86
CA PRO A 78 8.23 7.92 -14.62
C PRO A 78 8.10 9.45 -14.55
N ILE A 79 6.93 9.94 -14.13
CA ILE A 79 6.64 11.37 -13.98
C ILE A 79 6.49 11.66 -12.49
N ALA A 80 7.39 12.49 -11.95
CA ALA A 80 7.26 13.00 -10.59
C ALA A 80 6.15 14.07 -10.55
N LEU A 81 5.16 13.88 -9.70
CA LEU A 81 4.05 14.80 -9.49
C LEU A 81 4.41 15.90 -8.49
N ASN A 82 4.97 15.51 -7.37
CA ASN A 82 5.48 16.37 -6.31
C ASN A 82 6.37 15.57 -5.35
N GLU A 83 6.99 16.29 -4.43
CA GLU A 83 7.75 15.72 -3.32
C GLU A 83 7.06 16.15 -2.00
N VAL A 84 7.07 15.28 -0.99
CA VAL A 84 6.52 15.61 0.32
C VAL A 84 7.43 16.59 1.05
N GLU A 85 6.83 17.55 1.75
CA GLU A 85 7.56 18.57 2.51
C GLU A 85 8.07 18.02 3.85
N LEU A 86 8.96 17.02 3.79
CA LEU A 86 9.64 16.42 4.93
C LEU A 86 11.15 16.47 4.74
N THR A 87 11.86 16.66 5.83
CA THR A 87 13.32 16.48 5.81
C THR A 87 13.67 15.00 5.69
N ALA A 88 14.87 14.69 5.18
CA ALA A 88 15.34 13.30 5.12
C ALA A 88 15.33 12.60 6.49
N ALA A 89 15.59 13.34 7.58
CA ALA A 89 15.54 12.79 8.93
C ALA A 89 14.10 12.44 9.38
N GLU A 90 13.12 13.26 9.04
CA GLU A 90 11.70 12.98 9.35
C GLU A 90 11.20 11.80 8.52
N LEU A 91 11.58 11.72 7.25
CA LEU A 91 11.22 10.60 6.39
C LEU A 91 11.85 9.28 6.87
N ALA A 92 13.13 9.31 7.30
CA ALA A 92 13.80 8.15 7.88
C ALA A 92 13.06 7.62 9.12
N ILE A 93 12.54 8.51 9.99
CA ILE A 93 11.74 8.10 11.15
C ILE A 93 10.47 7.34 10.72
N ILE A 94 9.83 7.79 9.63
CA ILE A 94 8.65 7.11 9.09
C ILE A 94 9.04 5.74 8.52
N GLN A 95 10.12 5.66 7.74
CA GLN A 95 10.62 4.42 7.15
C GLN A 95 11.04 3.42 8.22
N ASP A 96 11.74 3.86 9.27
CA ASP A 96 12.09 3.06 10.44
C ASP A 96 10.83 2.52 11.14
N GLY A 97 9.80 3.36 11.33
CA GLY A 97 8.52 2.94 11.88
C GLY A 97 7.82 1.87 11.03
N PHE A 98 7.91 1.94 9.69
CA PHE A 98 7.41 0.87 8.81
C PHE A 98 8.21 -0.43 8.99
N ARG A 99 9.51 -0.34 9.21
CA ARG A 99 10.35 -1.51 9.48
C ARG A 99 10.04 -2.12 10.84
N ASP A 100 9.84 -1.30 11.85
CA ASP A 100 9.53 -1.73 13.23
C ASP A 100 8.19 -2.48 13.35
N VAL A 101 7.20 -2.18 12.49
CA VAL A 101 5.97 -2.99 12.40
C VAL A 101 6.28 -4.45 12.08
N VAL A 102 7.36 -4.73 11.37
CA VAL A 102 7.77 -6.09 11.00
C VAL A 102 8.78 -6.67 12.00
N THR A 103 9.78 -5.89 12.43
CA THR A 103 10.91 -6.39 13.23
C THR A 103 10.80 -6.17 14.73
N GLY A 104 9.85 -5.36 15.16
CA GLY A 104 9.64 -5.08 16.57
C GLY A 104 9.44 -6.34 17.41
N THR A 105 9.87 -6.27 18.65
CA THR A 105 9.77 -7.38 19.63
C THR A 105 8.65 -7.15 20.67
N ASP A 106 7.93 -6.05 20.52
CA ASP A 106 6.80 -5.71 21.40
C ASP A 106 5.61 -6.64 21.11
N ALA A 107 4.84 -6.94 22.16
CA ALA A 107 3.63 -7.77 22.06
C ALA A 107 2.57 -7.18 21.09
N ASN A 108 2.64 -5.88 20.83
CA ASN A 108 1.75 -5.17 19.89
C ASN A 108 2.29 -5.10 18.47
N THR A 109 3.44 -5.71 18.18
CA THR A 109 4.01 -5.74 16.81
C THR A 109 3.11 -6.58 15.90
N THR A 110 2.51 -5.94 14.90
CA THR A 110 1.43 -6.54 14.10
C THR A 110 1.89 -7.24 12.83
N GLY A 111 3.10 -6.97 12.35
CA GLY A 111 3.65 -7.45 11.06
C GLY A 111 4.68 -8.57 11.15
N THR A 112 4.89 -9.19 12.31
CA THR A 112 5.97 -10.17 12.54
C THR A 112 5.95 -11.38 11.59
N MET A 113 4.77 -11.74 11.06
CA MET A 113 4.64 -12.79 10.04
C MET A 113 5.49 -12.50 8.78
N LEU A 114 5.68 -11.21 8.44
CA LEU A 114 6.43 -10.79 7.26
C LEU A 114 7.95 -10.99 7.40
N GLN A 115 8.47 -11.23 8.62
CA GLN A 115 9.88 -11.58 8.85
C GLN A 115 10.29 -12.87 8.14
N ASN A 116 9.32 -13.75 7.84
CA ASN A 116 9.57 -15.01 7.16
C ASN A 116 9.49 -14.90 5.62
N SER A 117 9.45 -13.68 5.07
CA SER A 117 9.53 -13.45 3.63
C SER A 117 10.96 -13.60 3.12
N LYS A 118 11.10 -13.88 1.82
CA LYS A 118 12.39 -13.91 1.11
C LYS A 118 13.02 -12.52 0.98
N MET A 119 12.24 -11.46 1.20
CA MET A 119 12.69 -10.07 1.12
C MET A 119 12.57 -9.41 2.49
N GLU A 120 13.41 -8.43 2.75
CA GLU A 120 13.22 -7.52 3.87
C GLU A 120 12.06 -6.58 3.59
N ILE A 121 10.95 -6.76 4.31
CA ILE A 121 9.73 -5.99 4.12
C ILE A 121 9.61 -4.91 5.19
N SER A 122 9.25 -3.70 4.77
CA SER A 122 8.72 -2.62 5.61
C SER A 122 7.22 -2.50 5.37
N ALA A 123 6.41 -2.42 6.43
CA ALA A 123 4.95 -2.48 6.31
C ALA A 123 4.22 -1.65 7.36
N LYS A 124 2.93 -1.36 7.08
CA LYS A 124 1.97 -0.86 8.06
C LYS A 124 0.66 -1.62 7.89
N THR A 125 0.15 -2.14 8.99
CA THR A 125 -1.17 -2.79 9.05
C THR A 125 -2.25 -1.82 9.45
N GLY A 126 -3.48 -2.10 9.03
CA GLY A 126 -4.67 -1.35 9.42
C GLY A 126 -5.87 -2.27 9.57
N THR A 127 -6.68 -2.01 10.58
CA THR A 127 -7.99 -2.62 10.75
C THR A 127 -8.99 -1.49 10.93
N ALA A 128 -9.92 -1.34 9.99
CA ALA A 128 -10.98 -0.34 10.07
C ALA A 128 -12.30 -1.04 10.34
N GLU A 129 -12.89 -0.74 11.49
CA GLU A 129 -14.20 -1.25 11.89
C GLU A 129 -15.31 -0.43 11.22
N MET A 130 -16.35 -1.13 10.75
CA MET A 130 -17.52 -0.49 10.16
C MET A 130 -18.76 -1.34 10.34
N THR A 131 -19.93 -0.70 10.33
CA THR A 131 -21.23 -1.38 10.34
C THR A 131 -21.84 -1.30 8.96
N VAL A 132 -22.26 -2.44 8.41
CA VAL A 132 -22.93 -2.54 7.12
C VAL A 132 -24.36 -3.07 7.30
N THR A 133 -25.26 -2.74 6.39
CA THR A 133 -26.61 -3.32 6.36
C THR A 133 -26.64 -4.47 5.37
N ASP A 134 -26.96 -5.66 5.83
CA ASP A 134 -27.15 -6.84 5.02
C ASP A 134 -28.52 -7.46 5.28
N ASN A 135 -29.35 -7.55 4.25
CA ASN A 135 -30.75 -8.05 4.35
C ASN A 135 -31.56 -7.38 5.46
N GLY A 136 -31.36 -6.06 5.66
CA GLY A 136 -32.05 -5.26 6.68
C GLY A 136 -31.53 -5.43 8.11
N LYS A 137 -30.43 -6.18 8.31
CA LYS A 137 -29.73 -6.31 9.60
C LYS A 137 -28.42 -5.55 9.58
N LEU A 138 -28.11 -4.90 10.70
CA LEU A 138 -26.81 -4.30 10.92
C LEU A 138 -25.80 -5.40 11.28
N LEU A 139 -24.68 -5.39 10.61
CA LEU A 139 -23.55 -6.31 10.84
C LEU A 139 -22.28 -5.49 11.03
N ASP A 140 -21.55 -5.78 12.08
CA ASP A 140 -20.21 -5.25 12.27
C ASP A 140 -19.23 -6.08 11.45
N VAL A 141 -18.41 -5.38 10.67
CA VAL A 141 -17.43 -5.94 9.77
C VAL A 141 -16.12 -5.16 9.88
N GLU A 142 -15.03 -5.74 9.42
CA GLU A 142 -13.71 -5.12 9.43
C GLU A 142 -13.12 -5.04 8.02
N ASN A 143 -12.45 -3.95 7.71
CA ASN A 143 -11.57 -3.86 6.56
C ASN A 143 -10.14 -4.10 7.04
N LEU A 144 -9.53 -5.21 6.60
CA LEU A 144 -8.13 -5.48 6.87
C LEU A 144 -7.26 -4.91 5.76
N ASN A 145 -6.32 -4.07 6.14
CA ASN A 145 -5.41 -3.41 5.20
C ASN A 145 -3.96 -3.74 5.53
N ALA A 146 -3.12 -3.80 4.52
CA ALA A 146 -1.68 -3.78 4.66
C ALA A 146 -1.08 -2.97 3.50
N VAL A 147 -0.17 -2.06 3.82
CA VAL A 147 0.68 -1.38 2.85
C VAL A 147 2.12 -1.75 3.15
N SER A 148 2.92 -1.98 2.12
CA SER A 148 4.28 -2.47 2.31
C SER A 148 5.16 -2.14 1.11
N TYR A 149 6.47 -2.14 1.34
CA TYR A 149 7.47 -2.08 0.28
C TYR A 149 8.64 -3.00 0.60
N ALA A 150 9.38 -3.38 -0.40
CA ALA A 150 10.53 -4.25 -0.28
C ALA A 150 11.50 -4.11 -1.49
N PRO A 151 12.81 -4.38 -1.32
CA PRO A 151 13.51 -4.51 -0.04
C PRO A 151 13.48 -3.20 0.78
N THR A 152 13.69 -3.28 2.09
CA THR A 152 13.65 -2.09 2.96
C THR A 152 14.68 -1.03 2.57
N SER A 153 15.91 -1.46 2.22
CA SER A 153 17.03 -0.55 1.95
C SER A 153 17.10 -0.04 0.50
N ASP A 154 16.51 -0.77 -0.45
CA ASP A 154 16.50 -0.42 -1.88
C ASP A 154 15.17 -0.89 -2.48
N PRO A 155 14.09 -0.15 -2.27
CA PRO A 155 12.75 -0.57 -2.62
C PRO A 155 12.53 -0.76 -4.12
N GLU A 156 12.11 -1.96 -4.53
CA GLU A 156 11.77 -2.30 -5.91
C GLU A 156 10.26 -2.49 -6.13
N ILE A 157 9.52 -2.82 -5.05
CA ILE A 157 8.08 -3.05 -5.12
C ILE A 157 7.38 -2.37 -3.94
N ALA A 158 6.26 -1.73 -4.23
CA ALA A 158 5.31 -1.23 -3.25
C ALA A 158 3.94 -1.90 -3.45
N LEU A 159 3.31 -2.32 -2.36
CA LEU A 159 2.10 -3.13 -2.39
C LEU A 159 1.06 -2.61 -1.40
N ALA A 160 -0.19 -2.58 -1.82
CA ALA A 160 -1.34 -2.40 -0.94
C ALA A 160 -2.30 -3.60 -1.07
N VAL A 161 -2.62 -4.22 0.05
CA VAL A 161 -3.61 -5.30 0.17
C VAL A 161 -4.78 -4.80 0.98
N VAL A 162 -5.98 -4.92 0.44
CA VAL A 162 -7.23 -4.52 1.09
C VAL A 162 -8.21 -5.67 1.06
N ILE A 163 -8.69 -6.09 2.23
CA ILE A 163 -9.74 -7.10 2.38
C ILE A 163 -10.95 -6.41 3.00
N PRO A 164 -11.93 -6.02 2.17
CA PRO A 164 -13.08 -5.28 2.64
C PRO A 164 -14.11 -6.19 3.30
N GLN A 165 -14.81 -5.68 4.30
CA GLN A 165 -15.99 -6.27 4.92
C GLN A 165 -15.80 -7.71 5.40
N LEU A 166 -14.64 -8.00 6.01
CA LEU A 166 -14.40 -9.31 6.61
C LEU A 166 -15.43 -9.56 7.71
N ARG A 167 -16.09 -10.72 7.63
CA ARG A 167 -17.13 -11.13 8.57
C ARG A 167 -16.66 -12.30 9.44
N GLY A 168 -17.12 -12.32 10.67
CA GLY A 168 -16.88 -13.43 11.61
C GLY A 168 -15.54 -13.35 12.32
N GLU A 169 -15.17 -14.45 12.99
CA GLU A 169 -13.93 -14.51 13.75
C GLU A 169 -12.72 -14.48 12.82
N LYS A 170 -11.74 -13.62 13.15
CA LYS A 170 -10.46 -13.54 12.43
C LYS A 170 -9.72 -14.86 12.54
N ARG A 171 -9.58 -15.56 11.42
CA ARG A 171 -8.68 -16.71 11.29
C ARG A 171 -7.36 -16.25 10.71
N GLY A 172 -6.44 -15.83 11.56
CA GLY A 172 -5.13 -15.31 11.14
C GLY A 172 -5.20 -13.88 10.59
N TYR A 173 -4.19 -13.53 9.79
CA TYR A 173 -4.04 -12.22 9.16
C TYR A 173 -3.94 -12.40 7.64
N PRO A 174 -5.07 -12.59 6.92
CA PRO A 174 -5.04 -12.91 5.49
C PRO A 174 -4.42 -11.80 4.64
N ASN A 175 -4.54 -10.54 5.05
CA ASN A 175 -3.85 -9.41 4.42
C ASN A 175 -2.32 -9.57 4.46
N LEU A 176 -1.75 -10.01 5.59
CA LEU A 176 -0.31 -10.24 5.72
C LEU A 176 0.14 -11.50 4.97
N THR A 177 -0.67 -12.56 4.99
CA THR A 177 -0.39 -13.77 4.22
C THR A 177 -0.28 -13.45 2.73
N ILE A 178 -1.27 -12.73 2.18
CA ILE A 178 -1.27 -12.30 0.77
C ILE A 178 -0.08 -11.39 0.49
N THR A 179 0.21 -10.43 1.38
CA THR A 179 1.38 -9.56 1.23
C THR A 179 2.66 -10.36 1.11
N LYS A 180 2.89 -11.29 2.05
CA LYS A 180 4.10 -12.13 2.03
C LYS A 180 4.21 -12.96 0.75
N GLU A 181 3.13 -13.63 0.36
CA GLU A 181 3.13 -14.48 -0.84
C GLU A 181 3.42 -13.68 -2.11
N ILE A 182 2.82 -12.49 -2.28
CA ILE A 182 3.10 -11.62 -3.43
C ILE A 182 4.58 -11.19 -3.44
N MET A 183 5.13 -10.77 -2.29
CA MET A 183 6.53 -10.37 -2.18
C MET A 183 7.49 -11.52 -2.49
N ASP A 184 7.19 -12.73 -1.99
CA ASP A 184 8.01 -13.92 -2.25
C ASP A 184 7.97 -14.33 -3.74
N VAL A 185 6.81 -14.21 -4.39
CA VAL A 185 6.67 -14.46 -5.84
C VAL A 185 7.43 -13.40 -6.65
N TYR A 186 7.36 -12.14 -6.25
CA TYR A 186 8.13 -11.07 -6.90
C TYR A 186 9.63 -11.35 -6.81
N TYR A 187 10.12 -11.74 -5.63
CA TYR A 187 11.51 -12.13 -5.44
C TYR A 187 11.93 -13.25 -6.40
N ASP A 188 11.13 -14.32 -6.46
CA ASP A 188 11.44 -15.47 -7.32
C ASP A 188 11.45 -15.11 -8.82
N MET A 189 10.55 -14.22 -9.26
CA MET A 189 10.40 -13.86 -10.66
C MET A 189 11.43 -12.84 -11.15
N PHE A 190 11.81 -11.89 -10.31
CA PHE A 190 12.55 -10.70 -10.74
C PHE A 190 13.91 -10.53 -10.08
N MET A 191 14.07 -10.94 -8.83
CA MET A 191 15.30 -10.74 -8.06
C MET A 191 16.17 -12.00 -8.01
N ASN A 192 15.56 -13.18 -7.89
CA ASN A 192 16.29 -14.47 -7.87
C ASN A 192 16.60 -14.93 -9.30
N LYS A 193 17.26 -14.09 -10.09
CA LYS A 193 17.84 -14.56 -11.37
C LYS A 193 19.12 -15.30 -11.03
N ALA A 194 19.03 -16.65 -10.95
CA ALA A 194 20.23 -17.47 -11.00
C ALA A 194 21.02 -17.09 -12.27
N GLU A 195 22.27 -16.70 -12.10
CA GLU A 195 23.25 -16.48 -13.18
C GLU A 195 23.40 -17.72 -14.07
#